data_6f72a93cfa7facdcf2cd1940712f3de1
#
_entry.id   6f72a93cfa7facdcf2cd1940712f3de1
#
_cell.length_a   1.000
_cell.length_b   1.000
_cell.length_c   1.000
_cell.angle_alpha   90.00
_cell.angle_beta   90.00
_cell.angle_gamma   90.00
#
_symmetry.space_group_name_H-M   'P 1'
#
loop_
_entity.id
_entity.type
_entity.pdbx_description
1 polymer ?
#
loop_
_entity_poly.entity_id
_entity_poly.type
_entity_poly.pdbx_seq_one_letter_code
_entity_poly.pdbx_strand_id
1 'polypeptide(L)'
;PLNREPGPDVLHKASRTYFSYGQIIYRGEQVHLFGRLHIDRSNAMLYSDYGLEGVLEVGRVTGLPLQIAARVSPGTGISSMQILTALRTDILVPWHKQQAEREKTALDLLNFDQGGLVYQPLIGLHRDVGEIDFVSMYPSIMVRCNISPETTPSYTLEPPDEPPGLIPQTLAPLLKKRIELKHRLGDMPDWLPDYQIFKQQSSAHKWLLVTCFGYLGYKNARFGRIEAHEAITANGREALLRAKEAAEELGFTILHMYVDGLWVQKEGATQPKDFEIVLDKIAECTGLSVSLNGVYRWVTFLPSRVDARVPVPNRYFGVFQDSSLKLRGIEARRHDTPAFIANMQLELLDYLSKASSYNTLVDHFLPGALSIVRRRIADLYHGDYDLEDLTVAHRLTRELEDFHVLTAAARAYQELVDTGRTLRPGQRVRFLYTRDVAGVYAWDQPDKPPKKRIDTARYRFLLLQAAETILKPFGWDQAMLETFTGRISAVQHDLFEPGIKKMRPTGNSLPVGTHPELLEQALNCR
;
A
#
# COMPACT_ATOMS: atom_id res chain seq x y z
N PRO A 1 17.11 -27.78 -27.35
CA PRO A 1 17.64 -26.43 -27.29
C PRO A 1 16.50 -25.43 -27.07
N LEU A 2 16.68 -24.50 -26.13
CA LEU A 2 15.67 -23.50 -25.78
C LEU A 2 15.67 -22.33 -26.78
N ASN A 3 16.79 -22.04 -27.41
CA ASN A 3 16.89 -21.02 -28.47
C ASN A 3 16.25 -21.52 -29.77
N ARG A 4 15.64 -20.57 -30.50
CA ARG A 4 15.11 -20.82 -31.84
C ARG A 4 16.19 -20.64 -32.93
N GLU A 5 17.11 -19.71 -32.70
CA GLU A 5 18.21 -19.43 -33.62
C GLU A 5 19.40 -20.33 -33.30
N PRO A 6 19.96 -21.03 -34.29
CA PRO A 6 21.24 -21.74 -34.12
C PRO A 6 22.36 -20.69 -34.06
N GLY A 7 23.17 -20.72 -33.06
CA GLY A 7 24.39 -19.90 -33.00
C GLY A 7 24.73 -19.37 -31.61
N PRO A 8 24.20 -18.21 -31.16
CA PRO A 8 24.67 -17.68 -29.88
C PRO A 8 24.21 -18.54 -28.70
N ASP A 9 25.13 -18.79 -27.79
CA ASP A 9 24.81 -19.40 -26.52
C ASP A 9 23.78 -18.59 -25.75
N VAL A 10 23.01 -19.25 -24.90
CA VAL A 10 22.06 -18.61 -24.01
C VAL A 10 22.82 -17.62 -23.11
N LEU A 11 22.38 -16.37 -23.08
CA LEU A 11 22.99 -15.37 -22.20
C LEU A 11 22.53 -15.59 -20.76
N HIS A 12 23.48 -15.98 -19.92
CA HIS A 12 23.29 -16.11 -18.47
C HIS A 12 23.70 -14.83 -17.76
N LYS A 13 22.88 -14.37 -16.82
CA LYS A 13 23.22 -13.33 -15.87
C LYS A 13 23.14 -13.90 -14.46
N ALA A 14 24.23 -13.82 -13.72
CA ALA A 14 24.29 -14.28 -12.33
C ALA A 14 23.30 -13.55 -11.43
N SER A 15 22.92 -14.21 -10.35
CA SER A 15 22.12 -13.58 -9.31
C SER A 15 22.86 -12.40 -8.69
N ARG A 16 22.12 -11.40 -8.24
CA ARG A 16 22.68 -10.21 -7.59
C ARG A 16 21.74 -9.62 -6.54
N THR A 17 22.33 -9.06 -5.51
CA THR A 17 21.66 -8.22 -4.51
C THR A 17 22.05 -6.77 -4.75
N TYR A 18 21.09 -5.85 -4.64
CA TYR A 18 21.33 -4.42 -4.76
C TYR A 18 20.32 -3.64 -3.92
N PHE A 19 20.71 -2.42 -3.54
CA PHE A 19 19.84 -1.50 -2.80
C PHE A 19 19.06 -0.61 -3.77
N SER A 20 17.76 -0.50 -3.55
CA SER A 20 16.89 0.36 -4.35
C SER A 20 15.70 0.84 -3.51
N TYR A 21 15.41 2.13 -3.54
CA TYR A 21 14.30 2.76 -2.81
C TYR A 21 14.20 2.34 -1.33
N GLY A 22 15.31 2.40 -0.60
CA GLY A 22 15.35 2.03 0.82
C GLY A 22 15.24 0.53 1.11
N GLN A 23 15.24 -0.32 0.08
CA GLN A 23 15.09 -1.76 0.22
C GLN A 23 16.24 -2.54 -0.44
N ILE A 24 16.59 -3.67 0.18
CA ILE A 24 17.50 -4.64 -0.42
C ILE A 24 16.67 -5.55 -1.32
N ILE A 25 17.06 -5.63 -2.59
CA ILE A 25 16.40 -6.43 -3.62
C ILE A 25 17.37 -7.53 -4.06
N TYR A 26 16.93 -8.77 -3.93
CA TYR A 26 17.59 -9.91 -4.55
C TYR A 26 16.97 -10.18 -5.91
N ARG A 27 17.82 -10.39 -6.92
CA ARG A 27 17.43 -10.84 -8.24
C ARG A 27 18.12 -12.15 -8.53
N GLY A 28 17.34 -13.19 -8.81
CA GLY A 28 17.85 -14.51 -9.13
C GLY A 28 18.62 -14.55 -10.46
N GLU A 29 19.25 -15.68 -10.73
CA GLU A 29 19.88 -15.94 -12.02
C GLU A 29 18.88 -15.78 -13.16
N GLN A 30 19.31 -15.19 -14.27
CA GLN A 30 18.48 -14.93 -15.44
C GLN A 30 19.07 -15.58 -16.69
N VAL A 31 18.19 -16.15 -17.48
CA VAL A 31 18.51 -16.72 -18.78
C VAL A 31 17.79 -15.92 -19.87
N HIS A 32 18.52 -15.42 -20.86
CA HIS A 32 17.99 -14.73 -22.02
C HIS A 32 18.03 -15.65 -23.23
N LEU A 33 16.87 -15.87 -23.85
CA LEU A 33 16.74 -16.68 -25.06
C LEU A 33 16.81 -15.82 -26.31
N PHE A 34 17.36 -16.37 -27.40
CA PHE A 34 17.41 -15.74 -28.71
C PHE A 34 16.37 -16.36 -29.65
N GLY A 35 15.75 -15.54 -30.50
CA GLY A 35 14.69 -15.93 -31.43
C GLY A 35 13.40 -16.37 -30.76
N ARG A 36 13.23 -16.15 -29.48
CA ARG A 36 11.99 -16.42 -28.70
C ARG A 36 11.69 -15.30 -27.73
N LEU A 37 10.41 -15.08 -27.52
CA LEU A 37 9.94 -14.24 -26.41
C LEU A 37 9.88 -15.08 -25.14
N HIS A 38 10.68 -14.70 -24.14
CA HIS A 38 10.74 -15.38 -22.85
C HIS A 38 10.53 -14.38 -21.70
N ILE A 39 9.51 -14.62 -20.89
CA ILE A 39 9.21 -13.87 -19.68
C ILE A 39 9.36 -14.80 -18.48
N ASP A 40 10.42 -14.57 -17.70
CA ASP A 40 10.64 -15.24 -16.43
C ASP A 40 9.86 -14.53 -15.33
N ARG A 41 8.76 -15.13 -14.88
CA ARG A 41 7.86 -14.54 -13.88
C ARG A 41 8.55 -14.28 -12.55
N SER A 42 9.52 -15.08 -12.15
CA SER A 42 10.23 -14.94 -10.89
C SER A 42 11.18 -13.74 -10.87
N ASN A 43 11.67 -13.34 -12.04
CA ASN A 43 12.56 -12.21 -12.24
C ASN A 43 11.92 -11.02 -12.98
N ALA A 44 10.64 -11.15 -13.37
CA ALA A 44 9.89 -10.08 -14.02
C ALA A 44 9.43 -9.06 -12.98
N MET A 45 10.02 -7.86 -13.01
CA MET A 45 9.64 -6.80 -12.09
C MET A 45 8.18 -6.38 -12.36
N LEU A 46 7.37 -6.29 -11.30
CA LEU A 46 5.97 -5.85 -11.35
C LEU A 46 5.05 -6.72 -12.23
N TYR A 47 5.45 -7.93 -12.61
CA TYR A 47 4.57 -8.82 -13.35
C TYR A 47 3.28 -9.17 -12.58
N SER A 48 3.38 -9.26 -11.25
CA SER A 48 2.22 -9.44 -10.36
C SER A 48 1.23 -8.28 -10.41
N ASP A 49 1.71 -7.07 -10.73
CA ASP A 49 0.90 -5.85 -10.71
C ASP A 49 0.19 -5.58 -12.05
N TYR A 50 0.84 -5.87 -13.17
CA TYR A 50 0.27 -5.55 -14.48
C TYR A 50 0.25 -6.71 -15.50
N GLY A 51 0.63 -7.94 -15.12
CA GLY A 51 0.47 -9.14 -15.92
C GLY A 51 1.16 -9.09 -17.31
N LEU A 52 0.73 -9.98 -18.18
CA LEU A 52 1.28 -10.08 -19.54
C LEU A 52 0.91 -8.84 -20.39
N GLU A 53 -0.36 -8.44 -20.36
CA GLU A 53 -0.84 -7.30 -21.17
C GLU A 53 -0.16 -6.00 -20.76
N GLY A 54 0.14 -5.83 -19.48
CA GLY A 54 0.94 -4.70 -19.00
C GLY A 54 2.38 -4.75 -19.48
N VAL A 55 3.02 -5.94 -19.55
CA VAL A 55 4.38 -6.08 -20.13
C VAL A 55 4.37 -5.73 -21.61
N LEU A 56 3.37 -6.20 -22.37
CA LEU A 56 3.21 -5.85 -23.79
C LEU A 56 3.04 -4.34 -23.96
N GLU A 57 2.22 -3.72 -23.13
CA GLU A 57 1.99 -2.28 -23.15
C GLU A 57 3.25 -1.49 -22.78
N VAL A 58 4.02 -1.92 -21.74
CA VAL A 58 5.32 -1.31 -21.43
C VAL A 58 6.26 -1.38 -22.63
N GLY A 59 6.38 -2.54 -23.27
CA GLY A 59 7.20 -2.67 -24.49
C GLY A 59 6.76 -1.70 -25.58
N ARG A 60 5.45 -1.60 -25.81
CA ARG A 60 4.87 -0.71 -26.84
C ARG A 60 5.12 0.77 -26.59
N VAL A 61 4.91 1.25 -25.35
CA VAL A 61 5.05 2.70 -25.03
C VAL A 61 6.49 3.13 -24.81
N THR A 62 7.36 2.21 -24.37
CA THR A 62 8.77 2.54 -24.08
C THR A 62 9.72 2.26 -25.24
N GLY A 63 9.27 1.53 -26.27
CA GLY A 63 10.12 1.07 -27.37
C GLY A 63 11.15 0.00 -26.97
N LEU A 64 11.08 -0.53 -25.76
CA LEU A 64 11.98 -1.58 -25.31
C LEU A 64 11.56 -2.95 -25.87
N PRO A 65 12.51 -3.82 -26.27
CA PRO A 65 12.21 -5.22 -26.58
C PRO A 65 11.48 -5.89 -25.40
N LEU A 66 10.46 -6.70 -25.67
CA LEU A 66 9.57 -7.25 -24.64
C LEU A 66 10.30 -8.06 -23.55
N GLN A 67 11.33 -8.83 -23.93
CA GLN A 67 12.16 -9.54 -22.94
C GLN A 67 12.89 -8.58 -22.00
N ILE A 68 13.27 -7.41 -22.48
CA ILE A 68 13.92 -6.36 -21.68
C ILE A 68 12.87 -5.66 -20.83
N ALA A 69 11.75 -5.23 -21.45
CA ALA A 69 10.64 -4.57 -20.77
C ALA A 69 10.15 -5.38 -19.54
N ALA A 70 10.05 -6.71 -19.66
CA ALA A 70 9.66 -7.58 -18.56
C ALA A 70 10.67 -7.62 -17.39
N ARG A 71 11.95 -7.36 -17.65
CA ARG A 71 13.05 -7.56 -16.68
C ARG A 71 13.56 -6.27 -16.04
N VAL A 72 13.31 -5.14 -16.64
CA VAL A 72 13.80 -3.83 -16.15
C VAL A 72 12.78 -3.15 -15.24
N SER A 73 13.26 -2.18 -14.47
CA SER A 73 12.36 -1.34 -13.67
C SER A 73 11.58 -0.36 -14.57
N PRO A 74 10.43 0.14 -14.11
CA PRO A 74 9.72 1.22 -14.79
C PRO A 74 10.59 2.45 -15.05
N GLY A 75 11.59 2.70 -14.21
CA GLY A 75 12.55 3.78 -14.42
C GLY A 75 13.40 3.62 -15.68
N THR A 76 13.78 2.40 -16.06
CA THR A 76 14.42 2.16 -17.36
C THR A 76 13.42 2.42 -18.50
N GLY A 77 12.14 2.05 -18.30
CA GLY A 77 11.07 2.34 -19.27
C GLY A 77 10.90 3.84 -19.49
N ILE A 78 10.78 4.60 -18.40
CA ILE A 78 10.62 6.07 -18.50
C ILE A 78 11.83 6.75 -19.12
N SER A 79 13.05 6.28 -18.77
CA SER A 79 14.27 6.79 -19.41
C SER A 79 14.30 6.52 -20.92
N SER A 80 13.82 5.35 -21.35
CA SER A 80 13.69 5.03 -22.77
C SER A 80 12.70 5.98 -23.46
N MET A 81 11.54 6.23 -22.86
CA MET A 81 10.56 7.19 -23.41
C MET A 81 11.13 8.60 -23.52
N GLN A 82 11.83 9.07 -22.50
CA GLN A 82 12.49 10.39 -22.50
C GLN A 82 13.54 10.50 -23.59
N ILE A 83 14.37 9.46 -23.78
CA ILE A 83 15.35 9.41 -24.86
C ILE A 83 14.68 9.43 -26.24
N LEU A 84 13.60 8.66 -26.42
CA LEU A 84 12.84 8.65 -27.67
C LEU A 84 12.22 10.03 -27.98
N THR A 85 11.70 10.72 -26.97
CA THR A 85 11.19 12.08 -27.11
C THR A 85 12.31 13.04 -27.47
N ALA A 86 13.44 13.00 -26.74
CA ALA A 86 14.60 13.84 -27.01
C ALA A 86 15.12 13.68 -28.44
N LEU A 87 15.24 12.44 -28.95
CA LEU A 87 15.66 12.17 -30.33
C LEU A 87 14.66 12.66 -31.37
N ARG A 88 13.37 12.71 -31.08
CA ARG A 88 12.32 13.19 -31.98
C ARG A 88 12.21 14.72 -32.01
N THR A 89 12.69 15.38 -30.99
CA THR A 89 12.63 16.83 -30.80
C THR A 89 14.00 17.50 -30.90
N ASP A 90 15.01 16.75 -31.37
CA ASP A 90 16.40 17.22 -31.55
C ASP A 90 17.04 17.74 -30.25
N ILE A 91 16.61 17.21 -29.09
CA ILE A 91 17.19 17.51 -27.78
C ILE A 91 18.38 16.58 -27.54
N LEU A 92 19.52 17.14 -27.12
CA LEU A 92 20.71 16.37 -26.78
C LEU A 92 20.46 15.49 -25.56
N VAL A 93 20.77 14.20 -25.70
CA VAL A 93 20.70 13.24 -24.58
C VAL A 93 21.98 13.38 -23.74
N PRO A 94 21.90 13.72 -22.45
CA PRO A 94 23.07 13.85 -21.59
C PRO A 94 23.91 12.56 -21.58
N TRP A 95 25.21 12.67 -21.89
CA TRP A 95 26.13 11.55 -21.88
C TRP A 95 26.33 11.00 -20.47
N HIS A 96 26.63 11.92 -19.54
CA HIS A 96 26.80 11.56 -18.14
C HIS A 96 25.43 11.47 -17.44
N LYS A 97 25.29 10.43 -16.61
CA LYS A 97 24.35 10.41 -15.48
C LYS A 97 25.08 11.10 -14.32
N GLN A 98 24.39 11.47 -13.26
CA GLN A 98 24.98 12.17 -12.10
C GLN A 98 25.31 13.64 -12.41
N GLN A 99 24.29 14.40 -12.73
CA GLN A 99 24.41 15.85 -12.76
C GLN A 99 24.68 16.36 -11.33
N ALA A 100 25.59 17.30 -11.21
CA ALA A 100 25.85 17.95 -9.94
C ALA A 100 24.59 18.74 -9.52
N GLU A 101 24.20 18.59 -8.27
CA GLU A 101 23.16 19.42 -7.68
C GLU A 101 23.74 20.81 -7.37
N ARG A 102 22.90 21.83 -7.43
CA ARG A 102 23.26 23.16 -6.97
C ARG A 102 23.52 23.11 -5.45
N GLU A 103 24.54 23.82 -5.01
CA GLU A 103 24.79 23.97 -3.58
C GLU A 103 23.58 24.60 -2.87
N LYS A 104 23.18 24.00 -1.77
CA LYS A 104 22.04 24.43 -0.95
C LYS A 104 22.49 24.83 0.43
N THR A 105 21.95 25.92 0.93
CA THR A 105 22.09 26.28 2.34
C THR A 105 21.23 25.37 3.22
N ALA A 106 21.49 25.35 4.54
CA ALA A 106 20.65 24.64 5.49
C ALA A 106 19.19 25.15 5.46
N LEU A 107 18.98 26.43 5.20
CA LEU A 107 17.64 27.02 5.08
C LEU A 107 16.93 26.54 3.79
N ASP A 108 17.65 26.41 2.68
CA ASP A 108 17.09 25.85 1.45
C ASP A 108 16.62 24.41 1.70
N LEU A 109 17.42 23.58 2.38
CA LEU A 109 17.05 22.20 2.71
C LEU A 109 15.81 22.12 3.60
N LEU A 110 15.68 23.01 4.58
CA LEU A 110 14.50 23.07 5.45
C LEU A 110 13.23 23.49 4.68
N ASN A 111 13.36 24.34 3.67
CA ASN A 111 12.22 24.90 2.95
C ASN A 111 11.79 24.04 1.74
N PHE A 112 12.70 23.33 1.10
CA PHE A 112 12.43 22.71 -0.20
C PHE A 112 12.14 21.22 -0.15
N ASP A 113 12.87 20.45 0.64
CA ASP A 113 12.69 18.98 0.67
C ASP A 113 11.71 18.52 1.76
N GLN A 114 10.48 19.01 1.69
CA GLN A 114 9.41 18.66 2.64
C GLN A 114 8.53 17.48 2.20
N GLY A 115 8.75 16.94 1.01
CA GLY A 115 7.92 15.86 0.45
C GLY A 115 6.44 16.25 0.26
N GLY A 116 5.54 15.27 0.34
CA GLY A 116 4.09 15.49 0.25
C GLY A 116 3.48 15.95 1.57
N LEU A 117 2.37 16.69 1.49
CA LEU A 117 1.64 17.13 2.67
C LEU A 117 0.88 15.97 3.31
N VAL A 118 0.97 15.89 4.63
CA VAL A 118 0.18 14.98 5.45
C VAL A 118 -0.53 15.76 6.55
N TYR A 119 -1.86 15.79 6.51
CA TYR A 119 -2.69 16.29 7.59
C TYR A 119 -3.11 15.10 8.46
N GLN A 120 -2.74 15.11 9.73
CA GLN A 120 -2.95 13.98 10.62
C GLN A 120 -4.43 13.60 10.72
N PRO A 121 -4.76 12.29 10.69
CA PRO A 121 -6.15 11.87 10.77
C PRO A 121 -6.77 12.17 12.14
N LEU A 122 -8.04 12.53 12.13
CA LEU A 122 -8.85 12.55 13.34
C LEU A 122 -9.12 11.11 13.78
N ILE A 123 -8.51 10.70 14.90
CA ILE A 123 -8.64 9.33 15.43
C ILE A 123 -10.10 9.05 15.77
N GLY A 124 -10.57 7.86 15.41
CA GLY A 124 -11.90 7.39 15.76
C GLY A 124 -12.68 6.88 14.56
N LEU A 125 -13.96 6.60 14.80
CA LEU A 125 -14.90 6.12 13.81
C LEU A 125 -15.71 7.29 13.26
N HIS A 126 -15.73 7.44 11.94
CA HIS A 126 -16.46 8.47 11.21
C HIS A 126 -17.42 7.83 10.21
N ARG A 127 -18.55 8.50 9.93
CA ARG A 127 -19.60 8.02 9.01
C ARG A 127 -19.75 8.96 7.84
N ASP A 128 -20.30 8.44 6.74
CA ASP A 128 -20.65 9.24 5.57
C ASP A 128 -19.47 10.11 5.09
N VAL A 129 -18.30 9.47 4.96
CA VAL A 129 -17.05 10.13 4.62
C VAL A 129 -16.76 9.93 3.14
N GLY A 130 -16.62 11.03 2.39
CA GLY A 130 -16.14 11.00 1.02
C GLY A 130 -14.62 10.88 0.98
N GLU A 131 -14.10 9.96 0.17
CA GLU A 131 -12.68 9.89 -0.15
C GLU A 131 -12.44 10.46 -1.53
N ILE A 132 -11.81 11.62 -1.60
CA ILE A 132 -11.45 12.35 -2.82
C ILE A 132 -9.98 12.13 -3.12
N ASP A 133 -9.64 11.88 -4.38
CA ASP A 133 -8.27 11.62 -4.82
C ASP A 133 -7.94 12.41 -6.09
N PHE A 134 -6.76 13.01 -6.14
CA PHE A 134 -6.28 13.67 -7.34
C PHE A 134 -5.89 12.64 -8.40
N VAL A 135 -6.38 12.82 -9.62
CA VAL A 135 -6.10 11.88 -10.71
C VAL A 135 -4.67 12.01 -11.18
N SER A 136 -3.81 11.05 -10.77
CA SER A 136 -2.39 11.06 -11.12
C SER A 136 -1.71 12.41 -10.81
N MET A 137 -1.84 12.90 -9.57
CA MET A 137 -1.47 14.25 -9.14
C MET A 137 -0.11 14.73 -9.64
N TYR A 138 0.98 14.06 -9.28
CA TYR A 138 2.33 14.49 -9.67
C TYR A 138 2.57 14.47 -11.19
N PRO A 139 2.16 13.43 -11.94
CA PRO A 139 2.18 13.49 -13.41
C PRO A 139 1.36 14.64 -13.99
N SER A 140 0.18 14.93 -13.43
CA SER A 140 -0.67 16.04 -13.87
C SER A 140 -0.01 17.40 -13.62
N ILE A 141 0.64 17.56 -12.46
CA ILE A 141 1.43 18.75 -12.12
C ILE A 141 2.61 18.90 -13.09
N MET A 142 3.37 17.84 -13.37
CA MET A 142 4.50 17.90 -14.31
C MET A 142 4.07 18.39 -15.69
N VAL A 143 2.93 17.89 -16.17
CA VAL A 143 2.40 18.29 -17.49
C VAL A 143 1.83 19.72 -17.45
N ARG A 144 1.00 20.06 -16.47
CA ARG A 144 0.33 21.36 -16.37
C ARG A 144 1.29 22.51 -16.12
N CYS A 145 2.19 22.34 -15.15
CA CYS A 145 3.13 23.37 -14.72
C CYS A 145 4.43 23.36 -15.54
N ASN A 146 4.48 22.58 -16.62
CA ASN A 146 5.63 22.46 -17.53
C ASN A 146 6.96 22.15 -16.80
N ILE A 147 6.93 21.24 -15.82
CA ILE A 147 8.10 20.92 -15.02
C ILE A 147 8.97 19.89 -15.72
N SER A 148 10.17 20.32 -16.12
CA SER A 148 11.18 19.54 -16.84
C SER A 148 12.58 20.00 -16.40
N PRO A 149 13.65 19.21 -16.62
CA PRO A 149 15.01 19.61 -16.25
C PRO A 149 15.49 20.89 -16.90
N GLU A 150 15.05 21.18 -18.12
CA GLU A 150 15.44 22.34 -18.92
C GLU A 150 14.54 23.56 -18.72
N THR A 151 13.33 23.38 -18.18
CA THR A 151 12.44 24.49 -17.89
C THR A 151 12.78 25.14 -16.55
N THR A 152 12.35 26.39 -16.36
CA THR A 152 12.43 27.03 -15.04
C THR A 152 11.41 26.39 -14.09
N PRO A 153 11.83 25.88 -12.93
CA PRO A 153 10.87 25.30 -11.99
C PRO A 153 9.83 26.32 -11.55
N SER A 154 8.55 26.05 -11.81
CA SER A 154 7.45 26.86 -11.30
C SER A 154 6.96 26.29 -9.97
N TYR A 155 6.77 27.14 -8.97
CA TYR A 155 6.20 26.82 -7.67
C TYR A 155 4.74 27.28 -7.56
N THR A 156 4.11 27.58 -8.68
CA THR A 156 2.69 27.91 -8.79
C THR A 156 1.98 26.89 -9.64
N LEU A 157 0.71 26.61 -9.34
CA LEU A 157 -0.11 25.69 -10.13
C LEU A 157 -0.55 26.25 -11.49
N GLU A 158 -0.17 27.48 -11.79
CA GLU A 158 -0.52 28.12 -13.07
C GLU A 158 0.38 27.58 -14.19
N PRO A 159 -0.19 27.26 -15.36
CA PRO A 159 0.60 26.84 -16.51
C PRO A 159 1.44 28.04 -16.99
N PRO A 160 2.77 27.86 -17.20
CA PRO A 160 3.59 28.92 -17.76
C PRO A 160 3.31 29.09 -19.25
N ASP A 161 3.55 30.30 -19.76
CA ASP A 161 3.47 30.61 -21.21
C ASP A 161 4.81 30.26 -21.91
N GLU A 162 5.22 29.01 -21.79
CA GLU A 162 6.44 28.47 -22.38
C GLU A 162 6.15 27.18 -23.15
N PRO A 163 6.92 26.88 -24.21
CA PRO A 163 6.78 25.60 -24.91
C PRO A 163 6.95 24.41 -23.96
N PRO A 164 6.22 23.30 -24.20
CA PRO A 164 6.33 22.12 -23.35
C PRO A 164 7.75 21.55 -23.34
N GLY A 165 8.31 21.36 -22.15
CA GLY A 165 9.60 20.72 -21.96
C GLY A 165 9.55 19.21 -22.25
N LEU A 166 10.72 18.56 -22.18
CA LEU A 166 10.89 17.13 -22.49
C LEU A 166 9.96 16.23 -21.66
N ILE A 167 9.84 16.50 -20.35
CA ILE A 167 9.03 15.67 -19.46
C ILE A 167 7.53 15.79 -19.77
N PRO A 168 6.93 17.00 -19.86
CA PRO A 168 5.56 17.16 -20.30
C PRO A 168 5.28 16.52 -21.67
N GLN A 169 6.15 16.71 -22.67
CA GLN A 169 6.01 16.08 -23.98
C GLN A 169 6.01 14.55 -23.90
N THR A 170 6.86 13.97 -23.04
CA THR A 170 6.93 12.52 -22.82
C THR A 170 5.70 11.98 -22.12
N LEU A 171 5.19 12.70 -21.10
CA LEU A 171 4.16 12.19 -20.19
C LEU A 171 2.73 12.48 -20.65
N ALA A 172 2.48 13.61 -21.33
CA ALA A 172 1.12 14.04 -21.68
C ALA A 172 0.32 12.96 -22.46
N PRO A 173 0.88 12.29 -23.49
CA PRO A 173 0.16 11.24 -24.19
C PRO A 173 -0.15 10.03 -23.31
N LEU A 174 0.79 9.65 -22.43
CA LEU A 174 0.63 8.52 -21.51
C LEU A 174 -0.41 8.82 -20.43
N LEU A 175 -0.38 10.03 -19.87
CA LEU A 175 -1.34 10.52 -18.88
C LEU A 175 -2.75 10.56 -19.45
N LYS A 176 -2.92 11.13 -20.65
CA LYS A 176 -4.21 11.17 -21.36
C LYS A 176 -4.77 9.75 -21.52
N LYS A 177 -3.98 8.83 -22.08
CA LYS A 177 -4.40 7.44 -22.28
C LYS A 177 -4.76 6.74 -20.97
N ARG A 178 -4.02 7.01 -19.89
CA ARG A 178 -4.34 6.45 -18.57
C ARG A 178 -5.69 6.96 -18.05
N ILE A 179 -5.96 8.25 -18.19
CA ILE A 179 -7.23 8.85 -17.77
C ILE A 179 -8.37 8.22 -18.57
N GLU A 180 -8.23 8.12 -19.89
CA GLU A 180 -9.23 7.46 -20.76
C GLU A 180 -9.48 6.00 -20.35
N LEU A 181 -8.42 5.24 -20.03
CA LEU A 181 -8.57 3.87 -19.54
C LEU A 181 -9.26 3.80 -18.17
N LYS A 182 -9.00 4.75 -17.26
CA LYS A 182 -9.71 4.80 -15.96
C LYS A 182 -11.21 5.04 -16.15
N HIS A 183 -11.60 6.00 -17.00
CA HIS A 183 -13.01 6.25 -17.32
C HIS A 183 -13.66 5.00 -17.92
N ARG A 184 -13.01 4.42 -18.93
CA ARG A 184 -13.51 3.20 -19.59
C ARG A 184 -13.70 2.04 -18.62
N LEU A 185 -12.77 1.85 -17.67
CA LEU A 185 -12.88 0.82 -16.64
C LEU A 185 -13.99 1.10 -15.62
N GLY A 186 -14.30 2.37 -15.36
CA GLY A 186 -15.43 2.76 -14.49
C GLY A 186 -16.79 2.41 -15.10
N ASP A 187 -16.90 2.51 -16.43
CA ASP A 187 -18.14 2.24 -17.16
C ASP A 187 -18.28 0.75 -17.58
N MET A 188 -17.22 -0.05 -17.43
CA MET A 188 -17.16 -1.42 -17.95
C MET A 188 -17.39 -2.45 -16.83
N PRO A 189 -18.30 -3.42 -17.01
CA PRO A 189 -18.44 -4.55 -16.11
C PRO A 189 -17.15 -5.37 -16.01
N ASP A 190 -16.77 -5.76 -14.80
CA ASP A 190 -15.52 -6.46 -14.49
C ASP A 190 -15.42 -7.90 -15.01
N TRP A 191 -16.55 -8.49 -15.38
CA TRP A 191 -16.64 -9.84 -15.97
C TRP A 191 -16.33 -9.86 -17.48
N LEU A 192 -16.21 -8.70 -18.14
CA LEU A 192 -15.83 -8.65 -19.56
C LEU A 192 -14.35 -9.03 -19.73
N PRO A 193 -13.98 -9.84 -20.74
CA PRO A 193 -12.60 -10.25 -21.00
C PRO A 193 -11.64 -9.06 -21.14
N ASP A 194 -12.08 -8.00 -21.83
CA ASP A 194 -11.29 -6.79 -22.07
C ASP A 194 -11.03 -5.98 -20.79
N TYR A 195 -11.84 -6.14 -19.74
CA TYR A 195 -11.65 -5.44 -18.47
C TYR A 195 -10.28 -5.73 -17.87
N GLN A 196 -9.86 -6.98 -17.84
CA GLN A 196 -8.56 -7.36 -17.30
C GLN A 196 -7.40 -6.83 -18.17
N ILE A 197 -7.57 -6.81 -19.49
CA ILE A 197 -6.59 -6.23 -20.41
C ILE A 197 -6.38 -4.74 -20.10
N PHE A 198 -7.45 -3.95 -20.06
CA PHE A 198 -7.37 -2.51 -19.79
C PHE A 198 -6.89 -2.21 -18.37
N LYS A 199 -7.25 -3.04 -17.39
CA LYS A 199 -6.77 -2.93 -16.02
C LYS A 199 -5.26 -3.12 -15.94
N GLN A 200 -4.71 -4.14 -16.62
CA GLN A 200 -3.27 -4.40 -16.70
C GLN A 200 -2.52 -3.27 -17.43
N GLN A 201 -3.04 -2.79 -18.54
CA GLN A 201 -2.48 -1.65 -19.27
C GLN A 201 -2.49 -0.37 -18.43
N SER A 202 -3.60 -0.06 -17.77
CA SER A 202 -3.72 1.09 -16.87
C SER A 202 -2.74 0.99 -15.69
N SER A 203 -2.51 -0.20 -15.17
CA SER A 203 -1.51 -0.44 -14.11
C SER A 203 -0.09 -0.19 -14.62
N ALA A 204 0.24 -0.65 -15.83
CA ALA A 204 1.55 -0.39 -16.45
C ALA A 204 1.80 1.12 -16.64
N HIS A 205 0.80 1.86 -17.13
CA HIS A 205 0.88 3.33 -17.23
C HIS A 205 1.09 3.99 -15.87
N LYS A 206 0.37 3.52 -14.84
CA LYS A 206 0.54 4.03 -13.47
C LYS A 206 1.99 3.93 -13.02
N TRP A 207 2.62 2.77 -13.19
CA TRP A 207 3.99 2.56 -12.75
C TRP A 207 5.00 3.42 -13.50
N LEU A 208 4.83 3.62 -14.80
CA LEU A 208 5.68 4.53 -15.59
C LEU A 208 5.52 5.98 -15.12
N LEU A 209 4.29 6.46 -14.95
CA LEU A 209 4.00 7.83 -14.55
C LEU A 209 4.51 8.14 -13.14
N VAL A 210 4.23 7.27 -12.16
CA VAL A 210 4.70 7.45 -10.76
C VAL A 210 6.21 7.42 -10.69
N THR A 211 6.85 6.52 -11.46
CA THR A 211 8.31 6.41 -11.44
C THR A 211 9.00 7.64 -12.04
N CYS A 212 8.37 8.34 -13.00
CA CYS A 212 8.94 9.55 -13.58
C CYS A 212 9.22 10.62 -12.53
N PHE A 213 8.32 10.84 -11.59
CA PHE A 213 8.52 11.76 -10.47
C PHE A 213 9.80 11.43 -9.68
N GLY A 214 9.95 10.18 -9.23
CA GLY A 214 11.14 9.76 -8.48
C GLY A 214 12.44 9.83 -9.30
N TYR A 215 12.34 9.68 -10.61
CA TYR A 215 13.50 9.78 -11.51
C TYR A 215 14.00 11.21 -11.69
N LEU A 216 13.17 12.22 -11.55
CA LEU A 216 13.63 13.61 -11.54
C LEU A 216 14.55 13.91 -10.35
N GLY A 217 14.29 13.33 -9.18
CA GLY A 217 15.17 13.44 -8.01
C GLY A 217 16.28 12.39 -7.95
N TYR A 218 16.40 11.50 -8.94
CA TYR A 218 17.39 10.42 -8.92
C TYR A 218 18.69 10.83 -9.60
N LYS A 219 19.78 10.93 -8.83
CA LYS A 219 21.10 11.38 -9.32
C LYS A 219 21.65 10.63 -10.56
N ASN A 220 21.23 9.37 -10.77
CA ASN A 220 21.67 8.57 -11.91
C ASN A 220 20.68 8.61 -13.10
N ALA A 221 19.61 9.41 -13.03
CA ALA A 221 18.75 9.64 -14.18
C ALA A 221 19.41 10.62 -15.15
N ARG A 222 19.30 10.35 -16.47
CA ARG A 222 19.88 11.23 -17.50
C ARG A 222 19.22 12.61 -17.53
N PHE A 223 17.93 12.62 -17.32
CA PHE A 223 17.09 13.82 -17.28
C PHE A 223 16.60 14.08 -15.83
N GLY A 224 17.49 13.84 -14.85
CA GLY A 224 17.22 14.15 -13.44
C GLY A 224 17.59 15.61 -13.13
N ARG A 225 16.77 16.27 -12.31
CA ARG A 225 17.03 17.58 -11.73
C ARG A 225 16.26 17.71 -10.42
N ILE A 226 16.98 17.88 -9.34
CA ILE A 226 16.36 17.87 -7.99
C ILE A 226 15.40 19.04 -7.79
N GLU A 227 15.71 20.22 -8.33
CA GLU A 227 14.83 21.40 -8.25
C GLU A 227 13.47 21.16 -8.96
N ALA A 228 13.48 20.40 -10.05
CA ALA A 228 12.22 19.99 -10.71
C ALA A 228 11.42 19.02 -9.84
N HIS A 229 12.10 18.08 -9.16
CA HIS A 229 11.46 17.19 -8.19
C HIS A 229 10.83 17.97 -7.01
N GLU A 230 11.57 18.93 -6.45
CA GLU A 230 11.11 19.79 -5.36
C GLU A 230 9.90 20.65 -5.77
N ALA A 231 9.91 21.21 -6.99
CA ALA A 231 8.78 21.97 -7.51
C ALA A 231 7.50 21.13 -7.63
N ILE A 232 7.59 19.85 -7.98
CA ILE A 232 6.43 18.96 -8.04
C ILE A 232 5.83 18.75 -6.66
N THR A 233 6.66 18.48 -5.65
CA THR A 233 6.16 18.29 -4.28
C THR A 233 5.60 19.56 -3.69
N ALA A 234 6.20 20.72 -3.98
CA ALA A 234 5.70 22.02 -3.55
C ALA A 234 4.32 22.33 -4.17
N ASN A 235 4.17 22.16 -5.48
CA ASN A 235 2.89 22.31 -6.16
C ASN A 235 1.85 21.29 -5.67
N GLY A 236 2.27 20.07 -5.32
CA GLY A 236 1.40 19.05 -4.73
C GLY A 236 0.87 19.46 -3.36
N ARG A 237 1.72 20.03 -2.51
CA ARG A 237 1.27 20.59 -1.21
C ARG A 237 0.31 21.75 -1.40
N GLU A 238 0.60 22.65 -2.31
CA GLU A 238 -0.26 23.79 -2.64
C GLU A 238 -1.63 23.32 -3.15
N ALA A 239 -1.67 22.36 -4.08
CA ALA A 239 -2.91 21.81 -4.59
C ALA A 239 -3.77 21.19 -3.47
N LEU A 240 -3.13 20.47 -2.55
CA LEU A 240 -3.83 19.85 -1.42
C LEU A 240 -4.36 20.88 -0.43
N LEU A 241 -3.62 21.98 -0.19
CA LEU A 241 -4.08 23.09 0.65
C LEU A 241 -5.27 23.84 0.02
N ARG A 242 -5.20 24.16 -1.26
CA ARG A 242 -6.36 24.76 -1.98
C ARG A 242 -7.58 23.85 -1.95
N ALA A 243 -7.37 22.53 -2.12
CA ALA A 243 -8.47 21.56 -2.01
C ALA A 243 -9.09 21.53 -0.61
N LYS A 244 -8.27 21.66 0.43
CA LYS A 244 -8.72 21.77 1.82
C LYS A 244 -9.59 23.03 2.00
N GLU A 245 -9.08 24.19 1.61
CA GLU A 245 -9.78 25.47 1.72
C GLU A 245 -11.11 25.44 0.97
N ALA A 246 -11.11 24.94 -0.28
CA ALA A 246 -12.32 24.80 -1.09
C ALA A 246 -13.37 23.89 -0.43
N ALA A 247 -12.95 22.80 0.20
CA ALA A 247 -13.85 21.91 0.91
C ALA A 247 -14.42 22.57 2.19
N GLU A 248 -13.59 23.27 2.96
CA GLU A 248 -14.00 23.98 4.18
C GLU A 248 -14.96 25.14 3.87
N GLU A 249 -14.72 25.91 2.79
CA GLU A 249 -15.65 26.95 2.31
C GLU A 249 -17.05 26.40 1.98
N LEU A 250 -17.13 25.17 1.51
CA LEU A 250 -18.39 24.47 1.25
C LEU A 250 -18.98 23.78 2.48
N GLY A 251 -18.36 23.97 3.66
CA GLY A 251 -18.82 23.42 4.93
C GLY A 251 -18.49 21.94 5.15
N PHE A 252 -17.50 21.39 4.43
CA PHE A 252 -16.96 20.07 4.72
C PHE A 252 -15.89 20.14 5.81
N THR A 253 -15.89 19.16 6.69
CA THR A 253 -14.82 18.95 7.68
C THR A 253 -13.75 18.03 7.07
N ILE A 254 -12.49 18.41 7.17
CA ILE A 254 -11.37 17.58 6.75
C ILE A 254 -11.00 16.63 7.89
N LEU A 255 -11.17 15.33 7.65
CA LEU A 255 -10.80 14.30 8.63
C LEU A 255 -9.34 13.86 8.48
N HIS A 256 -8.83 13.84 7.26
CA HIS A 256 -7.49 13.41 6.94
C HIS A 256 -7.09 13.91 5.54
N MET A 257 -5.80 14.17 5.34
CA MET A 257 -5.21 14.33 4.00
C MET A 257 -3.89 13.56 3.95
N TYR A 258 -3.64 12.94 2.81
CA TYR A 258 -2.42 12.17 2.61
C TYR A 258 -1.94 12.27 1.17
N VAL A 259 -0.93 13.10 0.94
CA VAL A 259 -0.22 13.32 -0.33
C VAL A 259 -1.12 13.79 -1.48
N ASP A 260 -2.04 12.95 -1.96
CA ASP A 260 -2.91 13.18 -3.12
C ASP A 260 -4.40 12.90 -2.81
N GLY A 261 -4.72 12.56 -1.56
CA GLY A 261 -6.07 12.22 -1.14
C GLY A 261 -6.58 13.02 0.05
N LEU A 262 -7.90 13.24 0.08
CA LEU A 262 -8.65 13.90 1.15
C LEU A 262 -9.79 13.01 1.63
N TRP A 263 -10.01 12.96 2.94
CA TRP A 263 -11.20 12.38 3.56
C TRP A 263 -12.02 13.50 4.14
N VAL A 264 -13.21 13.69 3.59
CA VAL A 264 -14.08 14.84 3.91
C VAL A 264 -15.43 14.36 4.39
N GLN A 265 -16.01 15.09 5.34
CA GLN A 265 -17.30 14.81 5.92
C GLN A 265 -18.15 16.09 5.99
N LYS A 266 -19.44 15.98 5.69
CA LYS A 266 -20.41 17.06 5.88
C LYS A 266 -21.74 16.47 6.30
N GLU A 267 -22.42 17.12 7.24
CA GLU A 267 -23.75 16.72 7.66
C GLU A 267 -24.72 16.75 6.47
N GLY A 268 -25.48 15.66 6.29
CA GLY A 268 -26.43 15.49 5.18
C GLY A 268 -25.81 15.04 3.85
N ALA A 269 -24.48 15.06 3.67
CA ALA A 269 -23.83 14.54 2.49
C ALA A 269 -23.56 13.04 2.65
N THR A 270 -24.45 12.21 2.12
CA THR A 270 -24.40 10.76 2.27
C THR A 270 -24.29 10.01 0.96
N GLN A 271 -24.59 10.65 -0.17
CA GLN A 271 -24.55 10.02 -1.49
C GLN A 271 -23.42 10.60 -2.36
N PRO A 272 -22.88 9.86 -3.33
CA PRO A 272 -21.82 10.37 -4.20
C PRO A 272 -22.10 11.72 -4.84
N LYS A 273 -23.36 11.97 -5.25
CA LYS A 273 -23.79 13.25 -5.84
C LYS A 273 -23.63 14.45 -4.91
N ASP A 274 -23.68 14.23 -3.59
CA ASP A 274 -23.57 15.31 -2.61
C ASP A 274 -22.14 15.86 -2.54
N PHE A 275 -21.18 15.12 -3.11
CA PHE A 275 -19.77 15.50 -3.19
C PHE A 275 -19.39 16.14 -4.54
N GLU A 276 -20.25 16.14 -5.55
CA GLU A 276 -19.92 16.71 -6.88
C GLU A 276 -19.52 18.18 -6.77
N ILE A 277 -20.22 18.97 -5.97
CA ILE A 277 -19.92 20.39 -5.79
C ILE A 277 -18.51 20.64 -5.24
N VAL A 278 -18.02 19.80 -4.34
CA VAL A 278 -16.65 19.94 -3.79
C VAL A 278 -15.60 19.43 -4.79
N LEU A 279 -15.93 18.41 -5.60
CA LEU A 279 -15.03 17.96 -6.68
C LEU A 279 -14.84 19.06 -7.73
N ASP A 280 -15.93 19.67 -8.18
CA ASP A 280 -15.89 20.76 -9.18
C ASP A 280 -15.12 21.97 -8.63
N LYS A 281 -15.36 22.35 -7.37
CA LYS A 281 -14.66 23.47 -6.74
C LYS A 281 -13.16 23.23 -6.61
N ILE A 282 -12.76 22.00 -6.20
CA ILE A 282 -11.35 21.62 -6.14
C ILE A 282 -10.72 21.63 -7.54
N ALA A 283 -11.40 21.07 -8.54
CA ALA A 283 -10.90 21.08 -9.91
C ALA A 283 -10.74 22.50 -10.44
N GLU A 284 -11.68 23.40 -10.14
CA GLU A 284 -11.62 24.81 -10.53
C GLU A 284 -10.43 25.53 -9.91
N CYS A 285 -10.25 25.45 -8.58
CA CYS A 285 -9.22 26.22 -7.86
C CYS A 285 -7.81 25.66 -8.03
N THR A 286 -7.66 24.37 -8.38
CA THR A 286 -6.34 23.72 -8.58
C THR A 286 -5.98 23.55 -10.05
N GLY A 287 -6.97 23.53 -10.94
CA GLY A 287 -6.79 23.16 -12.35
C GLY A 287 -6.39 21.69 -12.55
N LEU A 288 -6.53 20.84 -11.54
CA LEU A 288 -6.22 19.42 -11.56
C LEU A 288 -7.50 18.59 -11.45
N SER A 289 -7.55 17.47 -12.16
CA SER A 289 -8.69 16.56 -12.07
C SER A 289 -8.68 15.82 -10.74
N VAL A 290 -9.86 15.72 -10.12
CA VAL A 290 -10.11 14.92 -8.92
C VAL A 290 -11.20 13.90 -9.18
N SER A 291 -11.25 12.86 -8.37
CA SER A 291 -12.28 11.82 -8.42
C SER A 291 -12.70 11.41 -7.01
N LEU A 292 -13.97 11.10 -6.86
CA LEU A 292 -14.48 10.45 -5.65
C LEU A 292 -14.20 8.96 -5.74
N ASN A 293 -13.36 8.44 -4.85
CA ASN A 293 -13.11 7.00 -4.77
C ASN A 293 -14.31 6.24 -4.21
N GLY A 294 -15.14 6.90 -3.44
CA GLY A 294 -16.40 6.41 -2.87
C GLY A 294 -16.78 7.15 -1.59
N VAL A 295 -17.96 6.83 -1.10
CA VAL A 295 -18.46 7.31 0.19
C VAL A 295 -18.44 6.14 1.17
N TYR A 296 -17.74 6.29 2.28
CA TYR A 296 -17.74 5.30 3.35
C TYR A 296 -19.07 5.35 4.12
N ARG A 297 -19.68 4.19 4.38
CA ARG A 297 -20.67 4.08 5.45
C ARG A 297 -20.07 4.39 6.80
N TRP A 298 -18.86 3.87 7.01
CA TRP A 298 -18.02 4.20 8.15
C TRP A 298 -16.54 3.93 7.82
N VAL A 299 -15.67 4.73 8.40
CA VAL A 299 -14.20 4.56 8.34
C VAL A 299 -13.63 4.83 9.73
N THR A 300 -12.61 4.09 10.10
CA THR A 300 -11.94 4.24 11.39
C THR A 300 -10.47 4.57 11.18
N PHE A 301 -10.04 5.74 11.66
CA PHE A 301 -8.63 6.11 11.72
C PHE A 301 -8.03 5.67 13.04
N LEU A 302 -6.90 4.96 12.97
CA LEU A 302 -6.30 4.29 14.10
C LEU A 302 -5.10 5.07 14.65
N PRO A 303 -4.93 5.08 15.99
CA PRO A 303 -3.75 5.66 16.61
C PRO A 303 -2.52 4.75 16.49
N SER A 304 -1.39 5.26 16.94
CA SER A 304 -0.18 4.47 17.17
C SER A 304 -0.44 3.35 18.20
N ARG A 305 0.25 2.23 18.01
CA ARG A 305 0.22 1.13 18.99
C ARG A 305 0.98 1.44 20.26
N VAL A 306 1.93 2.38 20.20
CA VAL A 306 2.77 2.76 21.34
C VAL A 306 2.10 3.87 22.16
N ASP A 307 1.46 4.83 21.49
CA ASP A 307 0.75 5.94 22.14
C ASP A 307 -0.60 6.17 21.44
N ALA A 308 -1.69 5.90 22.15
CA ALA A 308 -3.05 6.04 21.63
C ALA A 308 -3.47 7.49 21.30
N ARG A 309 -2.70 8.49 21.74
CA ARG A 309 -2.94 9.92 21.42
C ARG A 309 -2.34 10.34 20.08
N VAL A 310 -1.41 9.54 19.55
CA VAL A 310 -0.68 9.86 18.31
C VAL A 310 -1.40 9.22 17.13
N PRO A 311 -2.01 10.03 16.24
CA PRO A 311 -2.59 9.50 15.00
C PRO A 311 -1.50 8.97 14.07
N VAL A 312 -1.84 7.95 13.29
CA VAL A 312 -0.92 7.39 12.29
C VAL A 312 -1.54 7.53 10.91
N PRO A 313 -0.96 8.37 10.05
CA PRO A 313 -1.36 8.44 8.66
C PRO A 313 -1.31 7.05 8.02
N ASN A 314 -2.21 6.78 7.09
CA ASN A 314 -2.23 5.52 6.37
C ASN A 314 -2.40 4.26 7.27
N ARG A 315 -3.06 4.42 8.45
CA ARG A 315 -3.45 3.31 9.32
C ARG A 315 -4.94 3.41 9.64
N TYR A 316 -5.77 2.81 8.78
CA TYR A 316 -7.23 2.86 8.85
C TYR A 316 -7.89 1.67 8.16
N PHE A 317 -9.15 1.48 8.43
CA PHE A 317 -10.03 0.58 7.70
C PHE A 317 -11.44 1.17 7.61
N GLY A 318 -12.15 0.83 6.56
CA GLY A 318 -13.51 1.32 6.36
C GLY A 318 -14.30 0.50 5.35
N VAL A 319 -15.60 0.72 5.34
CA VAL A 319 -16.57 0.06 4.47
C VAL A 319 -17.25 1.12 3.62
N PHE A 320 -17.12 1.02 2.32
CA PHE A 320 -17.85 1.87 1.39
C PHE A 320 -19.34 1.49 1.33
N GLN A 321 -20.14 2.36 0.75
CA GLN A 321 -21.59 2.13 0.59
C GLN A 321 -21.92 0.90 -0.27
N ASP A 322 -21.08 0.59 -1.24
CA ASP A 322 -21.14 -0.63 -2.07
C ASP A 322 -20.70 -1.90 -1.34
N SER A 323 -20.42 -1.80 -0.02
CA SER A 323 -19.89 -2.86 0.84
C SER A 323 -18.44 -3.27 0.57
N SER A 324 -17.74 -2.64 -0.33
CA SER A 324 -16.32 -2.88 -0.52
C SER A 324 -15.50 -2.40 0.69
N LEU A 325 -14.41 -3.12 0.98
CA LEU A 325 -13.51 -2.86 2.12
C LEU A 325 -12.25 -2.15 1.65
N LYS A 326 -11.87 -1.09 2.36
CA LYS A 326 -10.55 -0.46 2.20
C LYS A 326 -9.75 -0.58 3.49
N LEU A 327 -8.55 -1.15 3.38
CA LEU A 327 -7.69 -1.49 4.51
C LEU A 327 -6.30 -0.89 4.27
N ARG A 328 -5.76 -0.21 5.28
CA ARG A 328 -4.41 0.36 5.26
C ARG A 328 -3.71 0.15 6.60
N GLY A 329 -2.44 -0.24 6.56
CA GLY A 329 -1.55 -0.28 7.72
C GLY A 329 -1.96 -1.22 8.87
N ILE A 330 -2.91 -2.14 8.63
CA ILE A 330 -3.31 -3.19 9.58
C ILE A 330 -2.65 -4.52 9.24
N GLU A 331 -2.77 -5.51 10.14
CA GLU A 331 -2.07 -6.78 10.07
C GLU A 331 -2.37 -7.55 8.78
N ALA A 332 -3.63 -7.61 8.36
CA ALA A 332 -4.07 -8.29 7.14
C ALA A 332 -3.42 -7.75 5.84
N ARG A 333 -2.81 -6.56 5.90
CA ARG A 333 -2.08 -5.96 4.75
C ARG A 333 -0.58 -6.11 4.85
N ARG A 334 -0.06 -6.69 5.93
CA ARG A 334 1.38 -6.88 6.13
C ARG A 334 1.83 -8.22 5.56
N HIS A 335 3.00 -8.23 4.94
CA HIS A 335 3.58 -9.44 4.36
C HIS A 335 4.17 -10.42 5.38
N ASP A 336 4.39 -9.96 6.62
CA ASP A 336 4.95 -10.75 7.72
C ASP A 336 3.89 -11.29 8.68
N THR A 337 2.62 -11.01 8.43
CA THR A 337 1.51 -11.56 9.21
C THR A 337 1.15 -12.95 8.68
N PRO A 338 1.08 -13.98 9.55
CA PRO A 338 0.60 -15.30 9.19
C PRO A 338 -0.80 -15.26 8.57
N ALA A 339 -1.03 -16.08 7.55
CA ALA A 339 -2.33 -16.13 6.85
C ALA A 339 -3.49 -16.44 7.80
N PHE A 340 -3.30 -17.33 8.78
CA PHE A 340 -4.29 -17.63 9.80
C PHE A 340 -4.81 -16.38 10.53
N ILE A 341 -3.90 -15.48 10.89
CA ILE A 341 -4.22 -14.23 11.60
C ILE A 341 -4.83 -13.20 10.63
N ALA A 342 -4.26 -13.07 9.44
CA ALA A 342 -4.77 -12.17 8.42
C ALA A 342 -6.21 -12.54 8.01
N ASN A 343 -6.48 -13.84 7.83
CA ASN A 343 -7.79 -14.35 7.47
C ASN A 343 -8.82 -14.11 8.59
N MET A 344 -8.44 -14.27 9.86
CA MET A 344 -9.31 -13.91 11.00
C MET A 344 -9.69 -12.42 10.96
N GLN A 345 -8.73 -11.54 10.72
CA GLN A 345 -8.97 -10.11 10.66
C GLN A 345 -9.86 -9.72 9.47
N LEU A 346 -9.67 -10.36 8.31
CA LEU A 346 -10.54 -10.18 7.14
C LEU A 346 -11.95 -10.71 7.38
N GLU A 347 -12.09 -11.85 8.06
CA GLU A 347 -13.39 -12.41 8.45
C GLU A 347 -14.16 -11.49 9.41
N LEU A 348 -13.46 -10.88 10.38
CA LEU A 348 -14.05 -9.88 11.27
C LEU A 348 -14.59 -8.69 10.48
N LEU A 349 -13.78 -8.15 9.56
CA LEU A 349 -14.15 -6.98 8.76
C LEU A 349 -15.30 -7.28 7.79
N ASP A 350 -15.27 -8.45 7.14
CA ASP A 350 -16.37 -8.90 6.27
C ASP A 350 -17.67 -9.04 7.09
N TYR A 351 -17.58 -9.60 8.28
CA TYR A 351 -18.75 -9.76 9.15
C TYR A 351 -19.30 -8.40 9.59
N LEU A 352 -18.45 -7.49 10.08
CA LEU A 352 -18.84 -6.15 10.51
C LEU A 352 -19.34 -5.27 9.34
N SER A 353 -18.86 -5.53 8.13
CA SER A 353 -19.28 -4.80 6.92
C SER A 353 -20.75 -5.00 6.56
N LYS A 354 -21.39 -6.05 7.05
CA LYS A 354 -22.80 -6.37 6.79
C LYS A 354 -23.77 -5.50 7.62
N ALA A 355 -23.25 -4.80 8.64
CA ALA A 355 -24.06 -3.90 9.45
C ALA A 355 -24.53 -2.69 8.62
N SER A 356 -25.84 -2.45 8.62
CA SER A 356 -26.45 -1.32 7.89
C SER A 356 -26.26 0.03 8.58
N SER A 357 -26.05 0.02 9.90
CA SER A 357 -25.85 1.22 10.71
C SER A 357 -24.90 0.94 11.88
N TYR A 358 -24.40 2.01 12.52
CA TYR A 358 -23.55 1.88 13.70
C TYR A 358 -24.28 1.20 14.87
N ASN A 359 -25.51 1.55 15.13
CA ASN A 359 -26.28 0.92 16.22
C ASN A 359 -26.46 -0.58 15.96
N THR A 360 -26.80 -0.95 14.71
CA THR A 360 -26.87 -2.35 14.29
C THR A 360 -25.51 -3.04 14.45
N LEU A 361 -24.42 -2.37 14.11
CA LEU A 361 -23.06 -2.89 14.25
C LEU A 361 -22.75 -3.21 15.71
N VAL A 362 -22.99 -2.26 16.64
CA VAL A 362 -22.68 -2.44 18.06
C VAL A 362 -23.63 -3.44 18.72
N ASP A 363 -24.94 -3.33 18.46
CA ASP A 363 -25.94 -4.13 19.17
C ASP A 363 -26.02 -5.58 18.66
N HIS A 364 -25.82 -5.81 17.37
CA HIS A 364 -26.06 -7.10 16.74
C HIS A 364 -24.80 -7.78 16.17
N PHE A 365 -23.87 -7.02 15.61
CA PHE A 365 -22.70 -7.60 14.96
C PHE A 365 -21.50 -7.73 15.88
N LEU A 366 -21.31 -6.86 16.85
CA LEU A 366 -20.17 -6.94 17.76
C LEU A 366 -20.12 -8.25 18.57
N PRO A 367 -21.23 -8.79 19.13
CA PRO A 367 -21.23 -10.11 19.78
C PRO A 367 -20.80 -11.24 18.84
N GLY A 368 -21.25 -11.22 17.59
CA GLY A 368 -20.84 -12.20 16.57
C GLY A 368 -19.36 -12.07 16.20
N ALA A 369 -18.83 -10.86 16.08
CA ALA A 369 -17.41 -10.61 15.84
C ALA A 369 -16.53 -11.19 16.98
N LEU A 370 -16.94 -11.01 18.23
CA LEU A 370 -16.28 -11.61 19.39
C LEU A 370 -16.31 -13.15 19.35
N SER A 371 -17.41 -13.73 18.87
CA SER A 371 -17.53 -15.18 18.69
C SER A 371 -16.56 -15.71 17.62
N ILE A 372 -16.31 -14.94 16.56
CA ILE A 372 -15.29 -15.27 15.54
C ILE A 372 -13.90 -15.34 16.20
N VAL A 373 -13.52 -14.34 16.99
CA VAL A 373 -12.22 -14.34 17.70
C VAL A 373 -12.10 -15.56 18.59
N ARG A 374 -13.13 -15.88 19.37
CA ARG A 374 -13.14 -17.04 20.27
C ARG A 374 -13.01 -18.36 19.51
N ARG A 375 -13.73 -18.53 18.40
CA ARG A 375 -13.62 -19.69 17.53
C ARG A 375 -12.20 -19.85 16.97
N ARG A 376 -11.60 -18.80 16.43
CA ARG A 376 -10.24 -18.84 15.88
C ARG A 376 -9.18 -19.18 16.92
N ILE A 377 -9.38 -18.76 18.18
CA ILE A 377 -8.52 -19.19 19.29
C ILE A 377 -8.73 -20.68 19.59
N ALA A 378 -9.96 -21.17 19.57
CA ALA A 378 -10.26 -22.59 19.75
C ALA A 378 -9.61 -23.43 18.64
N ASP A 379 -9.77 -23.05 17.37
CA ASP A 379 -9.13 -23.69 16.21
C ASP A 379 -7.60 -23.81 16.42
N LEU A 380 -6.98 -22.73 16.91
CA LEU A 380 -5.53 -22.71 17.21
C LEU A 380 -5.13 -23.76 18.28
N TYR A 381 -5.92 -23.91 19.34
CA TYR A 381 -5.62 -24.86 20.42
C TYR A 381 -5.97 -26.30 20.05
N HIS A 382 -7.00 -26.52 19.25
CA HIS A 382 -7.37 -27.87 18.75
C HIS A 382 -6.47 -28.33 17.60
N GLY A 383 -5.70 -27.43 17.00
CA GLY A 383 -4.86 -27.73 15.85
C GLY A 383 -5.63 -27.75 14.51
N ASP A 384 -6.77 -27.08 14.46
CA ASP A 384 -7.62 -26.96 13.25
C ASP A 384 -7.10 -25.84 12.35
N TYR A 385 -5.89 -26.04 11.83
CA TYR A 385 -5.21 -25.13 10.91
C TYR A 385 -4.19 -25.88 10.05
N ASP A 386 -3.87 -25.32 8.92
CA ASP A 386 -2.71 -25.75 8.16
C ASP A 386 -1.44 -25.06 8.68
N LEU A 387 -0.34 -25.83 8.79
CA LEU A 387 0.94 -25.28 9.28
C LEU A 387 1.44 -24.13 8.40
N GLU A 388 1.15 -24.17 7.09
CA GLU A 388 1.53 -23.11 6.17
C GLU A 388 0.86 -21.78 6.52
N ASP A 389 -0.39 -21.79 6.99
CA ASP A 389 -1.13 -20.60 7.41
C ASP A 389 -0.54 -19.90 8.63
N LEU A 390 0.27 -20.61 9.42
CA LEU A 390 1.00 -20.03 10.55
C LEU A 390 2.37 -19.49 10.17
N THR A 391 2.83 -19.65 8.92
CA THR A 391 4.16 -19.17 8.51
C THR A 391 4.27 -17.66 8.56
N VAL A 392 5.37 -17.20 9.15
CA VAL A 392 5.83 -15.82 9.11
C VAL A 392 6.86 -15.69 7.99
N ALA A 393 6.74 -14.71 7.13
CA ALA A 393 7.70 -14.44 6.06
C ALA A 393 8.42 -13.12 6.32
N HIS A 394 9.73 -13.16 6.55
CA HIS A 394 10.53 -11.97 6.82
C HIS A 394 11.63 -11.78 5.78
N ARG A 395 11.79 -10.55 5.27
CA ARG A 395 12.86 -10.24 4.30
C ARG A 395 14.17 -10.04 5.04
N LEU A 396 15.22 -10.75 4.62
CA LEU A 396 16.56 -10.56 5.13
C LEU A 396 17.13 -9.23 4.63
N THR A 397 17.71 -8.47 5.55
CA THR A 397 18.31 -7.16 5.24
C THR A 397 19.84 -7.20 5.22
N ARG A 398 20.46 -8.31 5.65
CA ARG A 398 21.91 -8.48 5.75
C ARG A 398 22.27 -9.96 5.71
N GLU A 399 23.55 -10.27 5.54
CA GLU A 399 24.07 -11.63 5.67
C GLU A 399 23.99 -12.10 7.13
N LEU A 400 24.11 -13.42 7.37
CA LEU A 400 23.92 -13.99 8.71
C LEU A 400 24.95 -13.46 9.72
N GLU A 401 26.19 -13.30 9.29
CA GLU A 401 27.30 -12.84 10.12
C GLU A 401 27.13 -11.38 10.61
N ASP A 402 26.33 -10.59 9.90
CA ASP A 402 26.08 -9.18 10.20
C ASP A 402 24.94 -8.96 11.21
N PHE A 403 24.31 -10.04 11.72
CA PHE A 403 23.26 -9.91 12.72
C PHE A 403 23.85 -9.82 14.14
N HIS A 404 23.84 -8.64 14.73
CA HIS A 404 24.26 -8.44 16.13
C HIS A 404 23.28 -9.03 17.14
N VAL A 405 22.02 -9.22 16.78
CA VAL A 405 20.97 -9.82 17.62
C VAL A 405 20.28 -10.93 16.82
N LEU A 406 20.22 -12.11 17.41
CA LEU A 406 19.54 -13.26 16.81
C LEU A 406 18.01 -13.11 16.95
N THR A 407 17.41 -12.36 16.05
CA THR A 407 15.97 -12.26 15.91
C THR A 407 15.37 -13.61 15.50
N ALA A 408 14.04 -13.77 15.56
CA ALA A 408 13.37 -14.98 15.08
C ALA A 408 13.73 -15.29 13.61
N ALA A 409 13.78 -14.27 12.76
CA ALA A 409 14.18 -14.42 11.36
C ALA A 409 15.65 -14.85 11.20
N ALA A 410 16.58 -14.30 12.03
CA ALA A 410 17.98 -14.67 12.01
C ALA A 410 18.19 -16.12 12.47
N ARG A 411 17.49 -16.55 13.53
CA ARG A 411 17.53 -17.95 14.00
C ARG A 411 17.01 -18.92 12.95
N ALA A 412 15.90 -18.60 12.31
CA ALA A 412 15.36 -19.42 11.22
C ALA A 412 16.31 -19.47 10.01
N TYR A 413 17.02 -18.37 9.72
CA TYR A 413 18.04 -18.35 8.69
C TYR A 413 19.23 -19.23 9.08
N GLN A 414 19.68 -19.17 10.34
CA GLN A 414 20.72 -20.06 10.86
C GLN A 414 20.35 -21.54 10.68
N GLU A 415 19.12 -21.94 11.03
CA GLU A 415 18.65 -23.31 10.82
C GLU A 415 18.73 -23.76 9.33
N LEU A 416 18.44 -22.84 8.39
CA LEU A 416 18.60 -23.16 6.96
C LEU A 416 20.06 -23.34 6.57
N VAL A 417 20.97 -22.50 7.08
CA VAL A 417 22.41 -22.61 6.84
C VAL A 417 22.93 -23.94 7.38
N ASP A 418 22.52 -24.34 8.58
CA ASP A 418 22.91 -25.61 9.21
C ASP A 418 22.43 -26.82 8.39
N THR A 419 21.38 -26.67 7.58
CA THR A 419 20.90 -27.70 6.64
C THR A 419 21.48 -27.55 5.23
N GLY A 420 22.49 -26.70 5.03
CA GLY A 420 23.17 -26.47 3.76
C GLY A 420 22.42 -25.57 2.77
N ARG A 421 21.40 -24.83 3.24
CA ARG A 421 20.66 -23.86 2.43
C ARG A 421 21.03 -22.43 2.80
N THR A 422 21.51 -21.67 1.85
CA THR A 422 21.85 -20.26 2.04
C THR A 422 20.82 -19.35 1.37
N LEU A 423 20.47 -18.27 2.04
CA LEU A 423 19.69 -17.18 1.50
C LEU A 423 20.59 -15.95 1.34
N ARG A 424 20.17 -15.04 0.47
CA ARG A 424 20.86 -13.75 0.27
C ARG A 424 20.00 -12.61 0.80
N PRO A 425 20.60 -11.48 1.22
CA PRO A 425 19.87 -10.28 1.54
C PRO A 425 18.91 -9.90 0.41
N GLY A 426 17.66 -9.55 0.77
CA GLY A 426 16.56 -9.32 -0.17
C GLY A 426 15.65 -10.53 -0.37
N GLN A 427 16.08 -11.74 -0.07
CA GLN A 427 15.22 -12.94 -0.04
C GLN A 427 14.42 -12.99 1.26
N ARG A 428 13.35 -13.79 1.27
CA ARG A 428 12.52 -14.00 2.46
C ARG A 428 12.86 -15.32 3.11
N VAL A 429 13.07 -15.28 4.42
CA VAL A 429 13.05 -16.47 5.27
C VAL A 429 11.62 -16.67 5.76
N ARG A 430 11.13 -17.92 5.68
CA ARG A 430 9.81 -18.32 6.19
C ARG A 430 10.04 -19.22 7.41
N PHE A 431 9.26 -19.03 8.45
CA PHE A 431 9.39 -19.80 9.69
C PHE A 431 8.09 -19.89 10.48
N LEU A 432 8.03 -20.85 11.38
CA LEU A 432 7.00 -21.00 12.40
C LEU A 432 7.57 -20.65 13.77
N TYR A 433 6.75 -20.10 14.66
CA TYR A 433 7.09 -20.03 16.07
C TYR A 433 6.86 -21.39 16.74
N THR A 434 7.87 -21.89 17.46
CA THR A 434 7.83 -23.17 18.15
C THR A 434 8.20 -23.03 19.63
N ARG A 435 7.89 -24.07 20.42
CA ARG A 435 8.24 -24.15 21.85
C ARG A 435 9.65 -24.65 22.10
N ASP A 436 10.39 -24.94 21.05
CA ASP A 436 11.75 -25.44 21.13
C ASP A 436 12.72 -24.36 21.63
N VAL A 437 13.95 -24.75 21.96
CA VAL A 437 14.99 -23.84 22.46
C VAL A 437 15.26 -22.72 21.47
N ALA A 438 15.28 -23.02 20.17
CA ALA A 438 15.43 -22.01 19.13
C ALA A 438 14.22 -21.05 19.05
N GLY A 439 13.04 -21.47 19.51
CA GLY A 439 11.80 -20.69 19.46
C GLY A 439 11.22 -20.48 18.07
N VAL A 440 11.84 -21.09 17.05
CA VAL A 440 11.43 -21.03 15.65
C VAL A 440 11.71 -22.36 14.97
N TYR A 441 11.11 -22.53 13.79
CA TYR A 441 11.38 -23.62 12.87
C TYR A 441 11.34 -23.07 11.46
N ALA A 442 12.44 -23.16 10.72
CA ALA A 442 12.52 -22.69 9.34
C ALA A 442 11.62 -23.52 8.42
N TRP A 443 10.68 -22.85 7.72
CA TRP A 443 9.66 -23.52 6.92
C TRP A 443 10.23 -24.31 5.73
N ASP A 444 11.31 -23.83 5.13
CA ASP A 444 11.88 -24.39 3.91
C ASP A 444 12.77 -25.61 4.15
N GLN A 445 12.73 -26.20 5.35
CA GLN A 445 13.32 -27.51 5.65
C GLN A 445 12.51 -28.66 5.04
N PRO A 446 13.14 -29.83 4.77
CA PRO A 446 12.47 -30.98 4.14
C PRO A 446 11.28 -31.51 4.97
N ASP A 447 11.48 -31.68 6.28
CA ASP A 447 10.47 -32.19 7.17
C ASP A 447 9.68 -31.04 7.79
N LYS A 448 8.43 -31.30 8.15
CA LYS A 448 7.59 -30.32 8.86
C LYS A 448 7.49 -30.68 10.34
N PRO A 449 7.45 -29.69 11.25
CA PRO A 449 7.35 -29.96 12.66
C PRO A 449 5.94 -30.48 12.98
N PRO A 450 5.81 -31.40 13.95
CA PRO A 450 4.48 -31.82 14.41
C PRO A 450 3.76 -30.65 15.12
N LYS A 451 2.44 -30.56 14.98
CA LYS A 451 1.61 -29.47 15.53
C LYS A 451 1.85 -29.23 17.03
N LYS A 452 2.16 -30.27 17.81
CA LYS A 452 2.47 -30.15 19.24
C LYS A 452 3.68 -29.27 19.57
N ARG A 453 4.59 -29.03 18.60
CA ARG A 453 5.76 -28.14 18.77
C ARG A 453 5.43 -26.67 18.56
N ILE A 454 4.28 -26.35 17.98
CA ILE A 454 3.88 -24.98 17.69
C ILE A 454 3.67 -24.19 18.98
N ASP A 455 4.17 -22.96 19.03
CA ASP A 455 3.94 -22.03 20.14
C ASP A 455 2.57 -21.36 20.01
N THR A 456 1.55 -22.10 20.43
CA THR A 456 0.16 -21.60 20.40
C THR A 456 -0.05 -20.35 21.25
N ALA A 457 0.74 -20.15 22.31
CA ALA A 457 0.64 -18.94 23.14
C ALA A 457 1.10 -17.70 22.35
N ARG A 458 2.20 -17.83 21.61
CA ARG A 458 2.69 -16.76 20.72
C ARG A 458 1.68 -16.40 19.63
N TYR A 459 1.11 -17.41 18.95
CA TYR A 459 0.10 -17.17 17.92
C TYR A 459 -1.21 -16.61 18.49
N ARG A 460 -1.63 -17.06 19.68
CA ARG A 460 -2.76 -16.45 20.39
C ARG A 460 -2.53 -14.97 20.66
N PHE A 461 -1.35 -14.62 21.15
CA PHE A 461 -1.00 -13.22 21.38
C PHE A 461 -1.10 -12.39 20.10
N LEU A 462 -0.52 -12.85 18.98
CA LEU A 462 -0.59 -12.18 17.69
C LEU A 462 -2.03 -12.06 17.16
N LEU A 463 -2.85 -13.10 17.37
CA LEU A 463 -4.25 -13.11 16.98
C LEU A 463 -5.06 -12.08 17.78
N LEU A 464 -4.88 -12.03 19.10
CA LEU A 464 -5.55 -11.04 19.94
C LEU A 464 -5.12 -9.61 19.61
N GLN A 465 -3.86 -9.39 19.32
CA GLN A 465 -3.34 -8.10 18.88
C GLN A 465 -3.95 -7.64 17.53
N ALA A 466 -4.16 -8.58 16.59
CA ALA A 466 -4.83 -8.29 15.33
C ALA A 466 -6.34 -8.04 15.52
N ALA A 467 -6.98 -8.79 16.43
CA ALA A 467 -8.38 -8.59 16.81
C ALA A 467 -8.57 -7.22 17.50
N GLU A 468 -7.70 -6.85 18.44
CA GLU A 468 -7.72 -5.52 19.07
C GLU A 468 -7.67 -4.40 18.05
N THR A 469 -6.84 -4.52 17.00
CA THR A 469 -6.75 -3.49 15.95
C THR A 469 -8.11 -3.17 15.34
N ILE A 470 -8.99 -4.17 15.19
CA ILE A 470 -10.34 -3.98 14.62
C ILE A 470 -11.36 -3.62 15.70
N LEU A 471 -11.27 -4.20 16.89
CA LEU A 471 -12.34 -4.13 17.90
C LEU A 471 -12.16 -3.00 18.92
N LYS A 472 -10.95 -2.44 19.05
CA LYS A 472 -10.66 -1.32 19.97
C LYS A 472 -11.50 -0.07 19.70
N PRO A 473 -11.76 0.36 18.45
CA PRO A 473 -12.68 1.46 18.16
C PRO A 473 -14.11 1.24 18.67
N PHE A 474 -14.47 -0.01 18.94
CA PHE A 474 -15.76 -0.41 19.51
C PHE A 474 -15.69 -0.74 21.00
N GLY A 475 -14.61 -0.32 21.67
CA GLY A 475 -14.45 -0.44 23.11
C GLY A 475 -13.85 -1.77 23.61
N TRP A 476 -13.24 -2.58 22.73
CA TRP A 476 -12.61 -3.86 23.11
C TRP A 476 -11.10 -3.82 22.96
N ASP A 477 -10.40 -3.62 24.06
CA ASP A 477 -8.94 -3.71 24.13
C ASP A 477 -8.45 -5.17 24.29
N GLN A 478 -7.13 -5.34 24.24
CA GLN A 478 -6.51 -6.66 24.37
C GLN A 478 -6.85 -7.33 25.72
N ALA A 479 -6.87 -6.59 26.82
CA ALA A 479 -7.16 -7.14 28.14
C ALA A 479 -8.60 -7.68 28.25
N MET A 480 -9.56 -6.94 27.68
CA MET A 480 -10.95 -7.38 27.58
C MET A 480 -11.09 -8.62 26.70
N LEU A 481 -10.41 -8.65 25.56
CA LEU A 481 -10.38 -9.81 24.66
C LEU A 481 -9.72 -11.03 25.32
N GLU A 482 -8.66 -10.86 26.08
CA GLU A 482 -8.02 -11.93 26.86
C GLU A 482 -8.96 -12.49 27.92
N THR A 483 -9.69 -11.63 28.64
CA THR A 483 -10.69 -12.02 29.64
C THR A 483 -11.86 -12.74 28.98
N PHE A 484 -12.40 -12.21 27.89
CA PHE A 484 -13.53 -12.80 27.17
C PHE A 484 -13.22 -14.18 26.59
N THR A 485 -12.03 -14.35 26.03
CA THR A 485 -11.61 -15.61 25.42
C THR A 485 -11.14 -16.63 26.44
N GLY A 486 -10.82 -16.20 27.68
CA GLY A 486 -10.42 -17.04 28.79
C GLY A 486 -9.15 -17.86 28.56
N ARG A 487 -8.78 -18.71 29.52
CA ARG A 487 -7.86 -19.82 29.28
C ARG A 487 -8.69 -20.97 28.69
N ILE A 488 -8.70 -21.11 27.38
CA ILE A 488 -9.27 -22.31 26.76
C ILE A 488 -8.36 -23.47 27.15
N SER A 489 -8.80 -24.28 28.16
CA SER A 489 -8.18 -25.59 28.39
C SER A 489 -8.73 -26.54 27.32
N ALA A 490 -7.93 -27.50 26.88
CA ALA A 490 -8.28 -28.50 25.87
C ALA A 490 -9.48 -29.40 26.18
N VAL A 491 -10.24 -29.11 27.24
CA VAL A 491 -11.29 -29.98 27.82
C VAL A 491 -12.71 -29.41 27.66
N GLN A 492 -12.92 -28.18 27.12
CA GLN A 492 -14.27 -27.64 26.96
C GLN A 492 -14.83 -27.79 25.56
N HIS A 493 -15.31 -28.99 25.24
CA HIS A 493 -15.97 -29.33 23.97
C HIS A 493 -17.50 -29.06 23.96
N ASP A 494 -18.13 -28.64 25.08
CA ASP A 494 -19.58 -28.77 25.20
C ASP A 494 -20.34 -27.53 25.71
N LEU A 495 -20.02 -26.32 25.28
CA LEU A 495 -20.86 -25.17 25.64
C LEU A 495 -21.01 -24.19 24.48
N PHE A 496 -21.60 -24.62 23.38
CA PHE A 496 -22.20 -23.74 22.40
C PHE A 496 -23.72 -23.77 22.51
N GLU A 497 -24.27 -23.04 23.49
CA GLU A 497 -25.67 -22.60 23.40
C GLU A 497 -25.75 -21.10 23.16
N PRO A 498 -26.70 -20.64 22.28
CA PRO A 498 -26.87 -19.23 21.96
C PRO A 498 -27.64 -18.52 23.07
N GLY A 499 -26.91 -18.15 24.12
CA GLY A 499 -27.46 -17.44 25.27
C GLY A 499 -26.49 -16.41 25.85
N ILE A 500 -25.92 -15.54 25.02
CA ILE A 500 -25.11 -14.44 25.54
C ILE A 500 -26.03 -13.38 26.11
N LYS A 501 -26.25 -13.41 27.43
CA LYS A 501 -26.79 -12.25 28.14
C LYS A 501 -25.88 -11.06 27.90
N LYS A 502 -26.48 -9.93 27.50
CA LYS A 502 -25.84 -8.63 27.29
C LYS A 502 -24.88 -8.33 28.43
N MET A 503 -23.57 -8.59 28.25
CA MET A 503 -22.54 -7.96 29.09
C MET A 503 -22.37 -6.53 28.54
N ARG A 504 -23.10 -5.59 29.14
CA ARG A 504 -22.70 -4.19 29.04
C ARG A 504 -21.38 -4.04 29.78
N PRO A 505 -20.41 -3.27 29.27
CA PRO A 505 -19.25 -2.91 30.05
C PRO A 505 -19.75 -2.26 31.35
N THR A 506 -19.62 -2.97 32.46
CA THR A 506 -19.89 -2.38 33.76
C THR A 506 -18.66 -1.62 34.17
N GLY A 507 -18.78 -0.33 34.22
CA GLY A 507 -17.95 0.43 35.10
C GLY A 507 -16.95 1.37 34.48
N ASN A 508 -17.08 2.48 34.88
CA ASN A 508 -16.30 3.67 35.29
C ASN A 508 -14.76 3.58 35.20
N SER A 509 -14.23 3.04 34.11
CA SER A 509 -12.84 3.28 33.71
C SER A 509 -12.74 3.21 32.19
N LEU A 510 -13.19 4.29 31.54
CA LEU A 510 -12.74 4.59 30.19
C LEU A 510 -11.21 4.78 30.25
N PRO A 511 -10.43 4.18 29.35
CA PRO A 511 -9.00 4.45 29.31
C PRO A 511 -8.81 5.96 29.13
N VAL A 512 -7.94 6.53 29.95
CA VAL A 512 -7.54 7.93 29.87
C VAL A 512 -7.06 8.20 28.46
N GLY A 513 -7.85 8.95 27.68
CA GLY A 513 -7.51 9.34 26.31
C GLY A 513 -8.61 9.25 25.26
N THR A 514 -9.69 8.53 25.49
CA THR A 514 -10.90 8.69 24.69
C THR A 514 -11.82 9.68 25.39
N HIS A 515 -11.83 10.94 24.93
CA HIS A 515 -12.83 11.89 25.34
C HIS A 515 -14.20 11.31 25.00
N PRO A 516 -15.09 11.08 26.00
CA PRO A 516 -16.45 10.59 25.74
C PRO A 516 -17.20 11.51 24.79
N GLU A 517 -16.92 12.81 24.86
CA GLU A 517 -17.46 13.85 23.98
C GLU A 517 -17.05 13.68 22.52
N LEU A 518 -15.85 13.19 22.21
CA LEU A 518 -15.43 12.92 20.82
C LEU A 518 -16.10 11.66 20.25
N LEU A 519 -16.33 10.66 21.10
CA LEU A 519 -17.13 9.49 20.73
C LEU A 519 -18.61 9.83 20.63
N GLU A 520 -19.16 10.64 21.55
CA GLU A 520 -20.52 11.15 21.46
C GLU A 520 -20.69 12.16 20.32
N GLN A 521 -19.71 13.01 20.02
CA GLN A 521 -19.74 13.89 18.85
C GLN A 521 -19.66 13.08 17.55
N ALA A 522 -18.81 12.04 17.47
CA ALA A 522 -18.80 11.13 16.33
C ALA A 522 -20.07 10.26 16.24
N LEU A 523 -20.78 10.06 17.34
CA LEU A 523 -22.01 9.28 17.45
C LEU A 523 -23.27 10.13 17.31
N ASN A 524 -23.21 11.42 17.68
CA ASN A 524 -24.34 12.36 17.70
C ASN A 524 -24.37 13.33 16.53
N CYS A 525 -23.43 13.25 15.57
CA CYS A 525 -23.64 13.87 14.26
C CYS A 525 -24.80 13.14 13.56
N ARG A 526 -25.99 13.62 13.80
CA ARG A 526 -27.23 13.25 13.11
C ARG A 526 -27.29 13.90 11.74
#